data_95e8906ae55f65590dc1368c74f474c1
#
_entry.id   95e8906ae55f65590dc1368c74f474c1
#
_cell.length_a   1.000
_cell.length_b   1.000
_cell.length_c   1.000
_cell.angle_alpha   90.00
_cell.angle_beta   90.00
_cell.angle_gamma   90.00
#
_symmetry.space_group_name_H-M   'P 1'
#
loop_
_entity.id
_entity.type
_entity.pdbx_description
1 polymer ?
#
loop_
_entity_poly.entity_id
_entity_poly.type
_entity_poly.pdbx_seq_one_letter_code
_entity_poly.pdbx_strand_id
1 'polypeptide(L)'
;MKFALLTISVFLTFGLFAQSNWSVGDKQLYRDASNWFEEGDFPSAMTAFRSLFAKDSTMADLQYKLGACELQAGQKERALSLLSRAEKQGVKAATFEKGVALHRLYRFEEAIQHFEKYFASGDKTYSVEHTQYHMDCSKRAIVSLATPVDVAITNVGPGINTSWKEYVPVITPDGKNIYFTSRRPDSTARLKDDNGEYFEDVYHATKDSTGWNKAINIGQPVNSETHDATVSISADGKTMIIYRTNENLTGGDLYLTTFKGGKWSKPEKLNDRINSNYQEASASLSPDKQILYFSSNRPGGYGGKDLYRVRRLPNGEWSLPKNLGPSINTAYDEDAPYMDADGITLYFASKGHTTIGGYDLFRSTRTEEEVWTQPENLGYPVNTVDDDIFLAVDKGGKIGYFASERPGGYGALDIYSIDFIYRQNEIIIVHGEVRATNEFPVGAEITLIDENTHKIQGVYRSNPNNGKFILDVHPLIRYKVIVEAPGYKTTSEEFEFDFPLAGEAGEAQLTPFMLRKE
;
A
#
# COMPACT_ATOMS: atom_id res chain seq x y z
N MET A 1 -13.94 19.80 2.11
CA MET A 1 -14.93 20.63 1.36
C MET A 1 -16.06 19.70 0.97
N LYS A 2 -17.26 19.96 1.43
CA LYS A 2 -18.44 19.16 1.05
C LYS A 2 -18.52 19.10 -0.47
N PHE A 3 -18.46 17.90 -1.05
CA PHE A 3 -18.90 17.72 -2.43
C PHE A 3 -20.33 18.23 -2.52
N ALA A 4 -20.50 19.35 -3.20
CA ALA A 4 -21.82 19.87 -3.51
C ALA A 4 -22.47 18.86 -4.45
N LEU A 5 -23.46 18.13 -3.93
CA LEU A 5 -24.43 17.44 -4.76
C LEU A 5 -25.05 18.50 -5.69
N LEU A 6 -24.64 18.46 -6.94
CA LEU A 6 -25.29 19.22 -7.97
C LEU A 6 -26.63 18.51 -8.29
N THR A 7 -27.71 19.04 -7.75
CA THR A 7 -29.04 18.72 -8.21
C THR A 7 -29.19 19.22 -9.65
N ILE A 8 -28.92 18.34 -10.62
CA ILE A 8 -29.21 18.59 -12.04
C ILE A 8 -30.51 17.89 -12.40
N SER A 9 -31.45 18.71 -12.54
CA SER A 9 -32.77 18.67 -13.24
C SER A 9 -33.16 17.38 -13.96
N VAL A 10 -34.29 16.90 -13.52
CA VAL A 10 -35.17 15.81 -14.01
C VAL A 10 -35.77 16.07 -15.43
N PHE A 11 -35.22 16.89 -16.29
CA PHE A 11 -35.88 17.29 -17.54
C PHE A 11 -35.39 16.63 -18.84
N LEU A 12 -34.41 15.74 -18.82
CA LEU A 12 -33.86 15.15 -20.07
C LEU A 12 -34.23 13.68 -20.34
N THR A 13 -34.98 13.01 -19.44
CA THR A 13 -35.23 11.58 -19.57
C THR A 13 -36.37 11.19 -20.53
N PHE A 14 -37.22 12.11 -20.94
CA PHE A 14 -38.38 11.78 -21.79
C PHE A 14 -38.07 11.58 -23.28
N GLY A 15 -36.93 12.10 -23.76
CA GLY A 15 -36.55 11.97 -25.18
C GLY A 15 -35.81 10.67 -25.54
N LEU A 16 -35.13 10.09 -24.58
CA LEU A 16 -34.24 8.90 -24.80
C LEU A 16 -35.02 7.60 -25.02
N PHE A 17 -36.24 7.49 -24.50
CA PHE A 17 -37.04 6.25 -24.58
C PHE A 17 -37.94 6.12 -25.79
N ALA A 18 -37.98 7.14 -26.67
CA ALA A 18 -38.95 7.17 -27.78
C ALA A 18 -38.68 6.12 -28.88
N GLN A 19 -37.50 5.48 -28.88
CA GLN A 19 -37.09 4.45 -29.86
C GLN A 19 -36.77 3.09 -29.26
N SER A 20 -36.83 2.90 -27.95
CA SER A 20 -36.50 1.59 -27.33
C SER A 20 -37.74 0.68 -27.27
N ASN A 21 -37.61 -0.58 -27.66
CA ASN A 21 -38.62 -1.63 -27.49
C ASN A 21 -38.78 -2.08 -26.02
N TRP A 22 -38.39 -1.27 -25.07
CA TRP A 22 -38.39 -1.60 -23.64
C TRP A 22 -39.79 -1.57 -23.05
N SER A 23 -40.09 -2.58 -22.24
CA SER A 23 -41.28 -2.62 -21.41
C SER A 23 -41.27 -1.49 -20.36
N VAL A 24 -42.41 -1.28 -19.70
CA VAL A 24 -42.50 -0.35 -18.56
C VAL A 24 -41.52 -0.77 -17.45
N GLY A 25 -41.38 -2.08 -17.18
CA GLY A 25 -40.44 -2.61 -16.21
C GLY A 25 -38.97 -2.36 -16.59
N ASP A 26 -38.61 -2.47 -17.88
CA ASP A 26 -37.24 -2.17 -18.35
C ASP A 26 -36.88 -0.69 -18.18
N LYS A 27 -37.83 0.20 -18.44
CA LYS A 27 -37.65 1.64 -18.22
C LYS A 27 -37.49 1.99 -16.73
N GLN A 28 -38.19 1.27 -15.86
CA GLN A 28 -38.00 1.44 -14.42
C GLN A 28 -36.63 0.91 -14.01
N LEU A 29 -36.25 -0.30 -14.43
CA LEU A 29 -34.94 -0.88 -14.15
C LEU A 29 -33.78 0.03 -14.62
N TYR A 30 -33.94 0.69 -15.78
CA TYR A 30 -32.94 1.64 -16.27
C TYR A 30 -32.80 2.87 -15.35
N ARG A 31 -33.90 3.38 -14.82
CA ARG A 31 -33.86 4.49 -13.85
C ARG A 31 -33.19 4.07 -12.56
N ASP A 32 -33.56 2.91 -12.02
CA ASP A 32 -32.97 2.40 -10.79
C ASP A 32 -31.47 2.14 -10.96
N ALA A 33 -31.05 1.52 -12.06
CA ALA A 33 -29.65 1.33 -12.40
C ALA A 33 -28.88 2.65 -12.58
N SER A 34 -29.54 3.68 -13.13
CA SER A 34 -28.94 5.01 -13.27
C SER A 34 -28.75 5.68 -11.91
N ASN A 35 -29.69 5.52 -10.98
CA ASN A 35 -29.53 6.01 -9.60
C ASN A 35 -28.37 5.29 -8.90
N TRP A 36 -28.28 3.96 -8.97
CA TRP A 36 -27.15 3.21 -8.43
C TRP A 36 -25.81 3.65 -9.04
N PHE A 37 -25.78 3.92 -10.34
CA PHE A 37 -24.60 4.45 -11.01
C PHE A 37 -24.19 5.83 -10.46
N GLU A 38 -25.14 6.73 -10.24
CA GLU A 38 -24.89 8.07 -9.67
C GLU A 38 -24.51 8.01 -8.18
N GLU A 39 -25.00 7.02 -7.44
CA GLU A 39 -24.64 6.74 -6.05
C GLU A 39 -23.31 6.01 -5.90
N GLY A 40 -22.72 5.52 -7.02
CA GLY A 40 -21.45 4.78 -7.03
C GLY A 40 -21.58 3.28 -6.76
N ASP A 41 -22.82 2.74 -6.68
CA ASP A 41 -23.07 1.30 -6.63
C ASP A 41 -22.95 0.69 -8.03
N PHE A 42 -21.72 0.63 -8.53
CA PHE A 42 -21.41 0.12 -9.87
C PHE A 42 -21.74 -1.36 -10.04
N PRO A 43 -21.59 -2.27 -9.06
CA PRO A 43 -21.97 -3.67 -9.20
C PRO A 43 -23.45 -3.88 -9.49
N SER A 44 -24.33 -3.24 -8.70
CA SER A 44 -25.80 -3.29 -8.89
C SER A 44 -26.19 -2.67 -10.23
N ALA A 45 -25.66 -1.48 -10.54
CA ALA A 45 -25.87 -0.79 -11.80
C ALA A 45 -25.43 -1.65 -12.99
N MET A 46 -24.25 -2.26 -12.95
CA MET A 46 -23.70 -3.09 -14.01
C MET A 46 -24.57 -4.31 -14.30
N THR A 47 -25.06 -4.98 -13.27
CA THR A 47 -25.94 -6.15 -13.39
C THR A 47 -27.22 -5.78 -14.14
N ALA A 48 -27.86 -4.69 -13.76
CA ALA A 48 -29.06 -4.18 -14.41
C ALA A 48 -28.79 -3.71 -15.85
N PHE A 49 -27.72 -2.94 -16.06
CA PHE A 49 -27.36 -2.47 -17.40
C PHE A 49 -26.99 -3.63 -18.35
N ARG A 50 -26.31 -4.68 -17.89
CA ARG A 50 -26.06 -5.87 -18.71
C ARG A 50 -27.34 -6.56 -19.16
N SER A 51 -28.34 -6.68 -18.26
CA SER A 51 -29.66 -7.22 -18.59
C SER A 51 -30.39 -6.41 -19.66
N LEU A 52 -30.35 -5.07 -19.53
CA LEU A 52 -30.96 -4.16 -20.49
C LEU A 52 -30.21 -4.13 -21.82
N PHE A 53 -28.87 -4.17 -21.79
CA PHE A 53 -28.03 -4.22 -22.97
C PHE A 53 -28.24 -5.47 -23.82
N ALA A 54 -28.57 -6.61 -23.17
CA ALA A 54 -28.95 -7.83 -23.89
C ALA A 54 -30.25 -7.68 -24.69
N LYS A 55 -31.15 -6.75 -24.30
CA LYS A 55 -32.41 -6.45 -24.99
C LYS A 55 -32.26 -5.38 -26.07
N ASP A 56 -31.46 -4.37 -25.79
CA ASP A 56 -31.15 -3.27 -26.72
C ASP A 56 -29.72 -2.78 -26.50
N SER A 57 -28.84 -3.16 -27.41
CA SER A 57 -27.43 -2.81 -27.38
C SER A 57 -27.11 -1.49 -28.12
N THR A 58 -28.10 -0.78 -28.64
CA THR A 58 -27.90 0.39 -29.52
C THR A 58 -27.94 1.73 -28.79
N MET A 59 -28.53 1.76 -27.59
CA MET A 59 -28.73 2.99 -26.82
C MET A 59 -27.37 3.55 -26.31
N ALA A 60 -27.05 4.76 -26.76
CA ALA A 60 -25.75 5.39 -26.51
C ALA A 60 -25.46 5.62 -25.01
N ASP A 61 -26.46 6.09 -24.25
CA ASP A 61 -26.30 6.34 -22.81
C ASP A 61 -26.13 5.06 -22.02
N LEU A 62 -26.83 3.97 -22.40
CA LEU A 62 -26.63 2.64 -21.80
C LEU A 62 -25.22 2.09 -22.09
N GLN A 63 -24.70 2.27 -23.32
CA GLN A 63 -23.34 1.89 -23.67
C GLN A 63 -22.30 2.66 -22.84
N TYR A 64 -22.52 3.96 -22.61
CA TYR A 64 -21.66 4.79 -21.76
C TYR A 64 -21.67 4.31 -20.32
N LYS A 65 -22.85 4.22 -19.68
CA LYS A 65 -22.94 3.84 -18.27
C LYS A 65 -22.46 2.42 -18.02
N LEU A 66 -22.83 1.47 -18.90
CA LEU A 66 -22.30 0.10 -18.81
C LEU A 66 -20.79 0.08 -19.03
N GLY A 67 -20.27 0.86 -19.98
CA GLY A 67 -18.83 0.97 -20.22
C GLY A 67 -18.07 1.50 -19.02
N ALA A 68 -18.58 2.50 -18.33
CA ALA A 68 -18.01 3.02 -17.10
C ALA A 68 -18.06 1.98 -15.96
N CYS A 69 -19.17 1.26 -15.79
CA CYS A 69 -19.26 0.16 -14.81
C CYS A 69 -18.26 -0.97 -15.12
N GLU A 70 -18.14 -1.39 -16.38
CA GLU A 70 -17.17 -2.42 -16.80
C GLU A 70 -15.73 -1.98 -16.52
N LEU A 71 -15.43 -0.68 -16.66
CA LEU A 71 -14.12 -0.12 -16.35
C LEU A 71 -13.80 -0.18 -14.85
N GLN A 72 -14.77 0.12 -14.00
CA GLN A 72 -14.63 -0.03 -12.55
C GLN A 72 -14.47 -1.51 -12.13
N ALA A 73 -15.05 -2.44 -12.89
CA ALA A 73 -14.89 -3.88 -12.69
C ALA A 73 -13.61 -4.46 -13.33
N GLY A 74 -12.68 -3.63 -13.79
CA GLY A 74 -11.40 -4.04 -14.39
C GLY A 74 -11.51 -4.61 -15.81
N GLN A 75 -12.69 -4.58 -16.45
CA GLN A 75 -12.93 -5.11 -17.79
C GLN A 75 -12.57 -4.08 -18.88
N LYS A 76 -11.29 -3.72 -18.95
CA LYS A 76 -10.75 -2.54 -19.67
C LYS A 76 -11.06 -2.55 -21.16
N GLU A 77 -10.85 -3.67 -21.86
CA GLU A 77 -11.11 -3.80 -23.30
C GLU A 77 -12.60 -3.74 -23.63
N ARG A 78 -13.43 -4.38 -22.80
CA ARG A 78 -14.88 -4.33 -22.95
C ARG A 78 -15.41 -2.93 -22.73
N ALA A 79 -14.93 -2.27 -21.68
CA ALA A 79 -15.22 -0.86 -21.42
C ALA A 79 -14.85 0.04 -22.60
N LEU A 80 -13.61 -0.09 -23.13
CA LEU A 80 -13.14 0.68 -24.28
C LEU A 80 -14.04 0.49 -25.52
N SER A 81 -14.50 -0.74 -25.77
CA SER A 81 -15.43 -1.03 -26.88
C SER A 81 -16.76 -0.31 -26.73
N LEU A 82 -17.38 -0.40 -25.53
CA LEU A 82 -18.67 0.24 -25.22
C LEU A 82 -18.57 1.77 -25.28
N LEU A 83 -17.55 2.34 -24.63
CA LEU A 83 -17.29 3.77 -24.58
C LEU A 83 -17.01 4.36 -25.99
N SER A 84 -16.29 3.60 -26.83
CA SER A 84 -16.06 4.01 -28.22
C SER A 84 -17.33 4.05 -29.05
N ARG A 85 -18.33 3.18 -28.79
CA ARG A 85 -19.65 3.23 -29.46
C ARG A 85 -20.46 4.43 -28.97
N ALA A 86 -20.49 4.66 -27.65
CA ALA A 86 -21.19 5.79 -27.06
C ALA A 86 -20.63 7.14 -27.54
N GLU A 87 -19.29 7.27 -27.59
CA GLU A 87 -18.61 8.44 -28.12
C GLU A 87 -19.00 8.74 -29.57
N LYS A 88 -18.99 7.70 -30.44
CA LYS A 88 -19.41 7.83 -31.86
C LYS A 88 -20.86 8.32 -32.01
N GLN A 89 -21.72 8.04 -31.04
CA GLN A 89 -23.11 8.49 -30.99
C GLN A 89 -23.29 9.84 -30.30
N GLY A 90 -22.19 10.53 -29.94
CA GLY A 90 -22.19 11.89 -29.42
C GLY A 90 -22.25 12.01 -27.91
N VAL A 91 -22.12 10.93 -27.13
CA VAL A 91 -22.04 10.99 -25.67
C VAL A 91 -20.67 11.54 -25.27
N LYS A 92 -20.62 12.81 -24.87
CA LYS A 92 -19.35 13.50 -24.55
C LYS A 92 -18.67 12.93 -23.32
N ALA A 93 -19.42 12.56 -22.27
CA ALA A 93 -18.88 11.92 -21.07
C ALA A 93 -18.13 10.60 -21.40
N ALA A 94 -18.58 9.86 -22.43
CA ALA A 94 -17.89 8.67 -22.92
C ALA A 94 -16.50 8.97 -23.49
N THR A 95 -16.23 10.19 -23.96
CA THR A 95 -14.88 10.59 -24.42
C THR A 95 -13.90 10.65 -23.26
N PHE A 96 -14.33 11.15 -22.09
CA PHE A 96 -13.51 11.17 -20.88
C PHE A 96 -13.24 9.74 -20.39
N GLU A 97 -14.28 8.94 -20.16
CA GLU A 97 -14.14 7.56 -19.68
C GLU A 97 -13.30 6.68 -20.63
N LYS A 98 -13.39 6.94 -21.92
CA LYS A 98 -12.52 6.30 -22.91
C LYS A 98 -11.06 6.69 -22.71
N GLY A 99 -10.77 7.94 -22.34
CA GLY A 99 -9.43 8.37 -21.94
C GLY A 99 -8.93 7.57 -20.73
N VAL A 100 -9.77 7.37 -19.71
CA VAL A 100 -9.44 6.56 -18.54
C VAL A 100 -9.19 5.09 -18.93
N ALA A 101 -10.04 4.51 -19.79
CA ALA A 101 -9.84 3.14 -20.27
C ALA A 101 -8.53 2.96 -21.06
N LEU A 102 -8.19 3.93 -21.90
CA LEU A 102 -6.93 3.94 -22.66
C LEU A 102 -5.72 4.07 -21.73
N HIS A 103 -5.78 4.92 -20.71
CA HIS A 103 -4.76 5.03 -19.69
C HIS A 103 -4.52 3.68 -18.98
N ARG A 104 -5.59 3.04 -18.50
CA ARG A 104 -5.51 1.71 -17.87
C ARG A 104 -5.04 0.58 -18.81
N LEU A 105 -5.06 0.82 -20.12
CA LEU A 105 -4.51 -0.06 -21.16
C LEU A 105 -3.10 0.34 -21.58
N TYR A 106 -2.42 1.23 -20.86
CA TYR A 106 -1.07 1.74 -21.16
C TYR A 106 -0.97 2.48 -22.51
N ARG A 107 -2.09 3.05 -23.02
CA ARG A 107 -2.18 3.83 -24.26
C ARG A 107 -2.24 5.32 -23.93
N PHE A 108 -1.19 5.83 -23.32
CA PHE A 108 -1.18 7.13 -22.65
C PHE A 108 -1.35 8.31 -23.60
N GLU A 109 -0.68 8.31 -24.76
CA GLU A 109 -0.79 9.39 -25.73
C GLU A 109 -2.22 9.50 -26.26
N GLU A 110 -2.88 8.36 -26.49
CA GLU A 110 -4.28 8.34 -26.92
C GLU A 110 -5.21 8.79 -25.78
N ALA A 111 -4.91 8.41 -24.55
CA ALA A 111 -5.65 8.88 -23.38
C ALA A 111 -5.61 10.40 -23.26
N ILE A 112 -4.41 11.00 -23.35
CA ILE A 112 -4.21 12.45 -23.33
C ILE A 112 -5.04 13.14 -24.43
N GLN A 113 -4.99 12.62 -25.68
CA GLN A 113 -5.80 13.17 -26.79
C GLN A 113 -7.30 13.13 -26.49
N HIS A 114 -7.81 12.09 -25.82
CA HIS A 114 -9.22 11.99 -25.44
C HIS A 114 -9.58 12.95 -24.30
N PHE A 115 -8.70 13.18 -23.33
CA PHE A 115 -8.91 14.20 -22.30
C PHE A 115 -8.91 15.62 -22.90
N GLU A 116 -7.98 15.94 -23.82
CA GLU A 116 -7.97 17.20 -24.55
C GLU A 116 -9.25 17.40 -25.38
N LYS A 117 -9.69 16.35 -26.07
CA LYS A 117 -10.95 16.36 -26.82
C LYS A 117 -12.16 16.60 -25.91
N TYR A 118 -12.17 15.98 -24.73
CA TYR A 118 -13.22 16.19 -23.73
C TYR A 118 -13.22 17.65 -23.26
N PHE A 119 -12.07 18.24 -22.93
CA PHE A 119 -11.94 19.65 -22.59
C PHE A 119 -12.54 20.56 -23.69
N ALA A 120 -12.16 20.31 -24.93
CA ALA A 120 -12.65 21.11 -26.05
C ALA A 120 -14.17 20.98 -26.29
N SER A 121 -14.80 19.90 -25.80
CA SER A 121 -16.25 19.67 -25.97
C SER A 121 -17.11 20.60 -25.13
N GLY A 122 -16.55 21.23 -24.07
CA GLY A 122 -17.25 22.05 -23.11
C GLY A 122 -18.27 21.30 -22.25
N ASP A 123 -18.22 19.97 -22.23
CA ASP A 123 -19.04 19.15 -21.34
C ASP A 123 -18.63 19.36 -19.88
N LYS A 124 -19.57 19.22 -18.95
CA LYS A 124 -19.35 19.48 -17.52
C LYS A 124 -19.64 18.28 -16.62
N THR A 125 -19.81 17.10 -17.20
CA THR A 125 -20.02 15.86 -16.44
C THR A 125 -18.83 15.60 -15.51
N TYR A 126 -17.60 15.80 -16.02
CA TYR A 126 -16.38 15.79 -15.23
C TYR A 126 -15.80 17.20 -15.15
N SER A 127 -15.29 17.57 -13.97
CA SER A 127 -14.71 18.91 -13.77
C SER A 127 -13.40 19.09 -14.57
N VAL A 128 -13.01 20.35 -14.75
CA VAL A 128 -11.73 20.70 -15.38
C VAL A 128 -10.58 20.11 -14.58
N GLU A 129 -10.61 20.24 -13.26
CA GLU A 129 -9.59 19.74 -12.34
C GLU A 129 -9.47 18.22 -12.41
N HIS A 130 -10.61 17.51 -12.45
CA HIS A 130 -10.65 16.05 -12.54
C HIS A 130 -10.07 15.56 -13.88
N THR A 131 -10.42 16.23 -14.99
CA THR A 131 -9.89 15.89 -16.31
C THR A 131 -8.38 16.16 -16.39
N GLN A 132 -7.92 17.31 -15.83
CA GLN A 132 -6.50 17.64 -15.76
C GLN A 132 -5.72 16.62 -14.95
N TYR A 133 -6.26 16.19 -13.81
CA TYR A 133 -5.65 15.14 -12.97
C TYR A 133 -5.36 13.86 -13.77
N HIS A 134 -6.36 13.32 -14.50
CA HIS A 134 -6.17 12.10 -15.31
C HIS A 134 -5.18 12.29 -16.47
N MET A 135 -5.18 13.47 -17.08
CA MET A 135 -4.20 13.80 -18.10
C MET A 135 -2.77 13.85 -17.52
N ASP A 136 -2.61 14.41 -16.33
CA ASP A 136 -1.32 14.49 -15.65
C ASP A 136 -0.85 13.13 -15.14
N CYS A 137 -1.76 12.24 -14.69
CA CYS A 137 -1.44 10.84 -14.42
C CYS A 137 -0.86 10.15 -15.67
N SER A 138 -1.50 10.34 -16.83
CA SER A 138 -1.00 9.75 -18.10
C SER A 138 0.39 10.27 -18.49
N LYS A 139 0.64 11.58 -18.31
CA LYS A 139 1.96 12.17 -18.58
C LYS A 139 3.03 11.64 -17.63
N ARG A 140 2.73 11.53 -16.33
CA ARG A 140 3.65 10.96 -15.34
C ARG A 140 3.92 9.48 -15.60
N ALA A 141 2.90 8.71 -16.00
CA ALA A 141 3.06 7.30 -16.36
C ALA A 141 4.05 7.11 -17.52
N ILE A 142 3.98 7.94 -18.57
CA ILE A 142 4.96 7.91 -19.69
C ILE A 142 6.40 8.04 -19.14
N VAL A 143 6.63 9.02 -18.26
CA VAL A 143 7.96 9.27 -17.68
C VAL A 143 8.38 8.11 -16.77
N SER A 144 7.51 7.65 -15.88
CA SER A 144 7.81 6.60 -14.91
C SER A 144 8.15 5.26 -15.60
N LEU A 145 7.42 4.91 -16.66
CA LEU A 145 7.70 3.68 -17.42
C LEU A 145 8.98 3.78 -18.25
N ALA A 146 9.38 4.97 -18.66
CA ALA A 146 10.64 5.20 -19.37
C ALA A 146 11.87 5.14 -18.44
N THR A 147 11.68 5.33 -17.14
CA THR A 147 12.74 5.32 -16.11
C THR A 147 12.35 4.38 -14.95
N PRO A 148 12.28 3.05 -15.20
CA PRO A 148 11.88 2.10 -14.16
C PRO A 148 12.91 2.06 -13.02
N VAL A 149 12.41 1.84 -11.81
CA VAL A 149 13.27 1.61 -10.64
C VAL A 149 13.82 0.17 -10.63
N ASP A 150 15.01 -0.01 -10.04
CA ASP A 150 15.71 -1.30 -10.01
C ASP A 150 15.16 -2.18 -8.87
N VAL A 151 14.04 -2.84 -9.14
CA VAL A 151 13.38 -3.77 -8.22
C VAL A 151 12.89 -5.00 -8.99
N ALA A 152 12.79 -6.14 -8.32
CA ALA A 152 12.12 -7.32 -8.86
C ALA A 152 10.75 -7.50 -8.22
N ILE A 153 9.69 -7.52 -9.05
CA ILE A 153 8.32 -7.78 -8.61
C ILE A 153 7.95 -9.22 -8.99
N THR A 154 7.52 -10.00 -8.01
CA THR A 154 7.14 -11.40 -8.22
C THR A 154 5.80 -11.69 -7.58
N ASN A 155 4.87 -12.33 -8.33
CA ASN A 155 3.65 -12.87 -7.73
C ASN A 155 4.02 -13.96 -6.72
N VAL A 156 3.49 -13.90 -5.50
CA VAL A 156 3.86 -14.84 -4.43
C VAL A 156 3.36 -16.27 -4.66
N GLY A 157 2.58 -16.49 -5.70
CA GLY A 157 2.18 -17.80 -6.19
C GLY A 157 0.92 -18.38 -5.54
N PRO A 158 0.52 -19.59 -6.00
CA PRO A 158 -0.77 -20.21 -5.66
C PRO A 158 -0.87 -20.74 -4.23
N GLY A 159 0.20 -20.69 -3.45
CA GLY A 159 0.15 -20.94 -2.01
C GLY A 159 -0.66 -19.86 -1.28
N ILE A 160 -0.60 -18.65 -1.78
CA ILE A 160 -1.28 -17.46 -1.23
C ILE A 160 -2.39 -16.98 -2.18
N ASN A 161 -2.07 -16.68 -3.43
CA ASN A 161 -3.01 -16.10 -4.40
C ASN A 161 -3.94 -17.16 -5.01
N THR A 162 -5.19 -16.75 -5.26
CA THR A 162 -6.24 -17.59 -5.85
C THR A 162 -7.01 -16.80 -6.92
N SER A 163 -8.07 -17.38 -7.46
CA SER A 163 -9.00 -16.66 -8.35
C SER A 163 -9.87 -15.62 -7.65
N TRP A 164 -9.73 -15.49 -6.33
CA TRP A 164 -10.39 -14.49 -5.49
C TRP A 164 -9.44 -13.34 -5.18
N LYS A 165 -9.86 -12.38 -4.36
CA LYS A 165 -9.01 -11.27 -3.93
C LYS A 165 -8.18 -11.66 -2.72
N GLU A 166 -6.89 -11.38 -2.77
CA GLU A 166 -5.94 -11.47 -1.67
C GLU A 166 -5.23 -10.13 -1.48
N TYR A 167 -5.28 -9.56 -0.27
CA TYR A 167 -4.75 -8.22 0.01
C TYR A 167 -4.41 -8.00 1.49
N VAL A 168 -3.90 -6.82 1.82
CA VAL A 168 -3.35 -6.44 3.13
C VAL A 168 -2.39 -7.51 3.67
N PRO A 169 -1.28 -7.78 2.97
CA PRO A 169 -0.26 -8.66 3.51
C PRO A 169 0.38 -8.05 4.75
N VAL A 170 0.52 -8.82 5.83
CA VAL A 170 1.32 -8.47 7.00
C VAL A 170 2.30 -9.59 7.28
N ILE A 171 3.58 -9.24 7.40
CA ILE A 171 4.69 -10.20 7.50
C ILE A 171 5.29 -10.18 8.90
N THR A 172 5.60 -11.35 9.46
CA THR A 172 6.35 -11.41 10.71
C THR A 172 7.82 -11.00 10.51
N PRO A 173 8.50 -10.47 11.54
CA PRO A 173 9.87 -9.94 11.42
C PRO A 173 10.89 -10.94 10.88
N ASP A 174 10.65 -12.24 11.10
CA ASP A 174 11.50 -13.34 10.61
C ASP A 174 11.25 -13.69 9.13
N GLY A 175 10.28 -13.02 8.48
CA GLY A 175 9.89 -13.26 7.09
C GLY A 175 9.28 -14.64 6.81
N LYS A 176 8.96 -15.42 7.86
CA LYS A 176 8.50 -16.80 7.72
C LYS A 176 7.00 -17.01 7.81
N ASN A 177 6.28 -16.01 8.31
CA ASN A 177 4.83 -16.06 8.42
C ASN A 177 4.22 -14.83 7.76
N ILE A 178 3.22 -15.05 6.92
CA ILE A 178 2.40 -13.99 6.33
C ILE A 178 0.95 -14.20 6.75
N TYR A 179 0.32 -13.12 7.21
CA TYR A 179 -1.13 -13.05 7.37
C TYR A 179 -1.67 -12.10 6.32
N PHE A 180 -2.84 -12.37 5.81
CA PHE A 180 -3.45 -11.55 4.76
C PHE A 180 -4.96 -11.74 4.74
N THR A 181 -5.66 -10.84 4.11
CA THR A 181 -7.10 -10.91 3.88
C THR A 181 -7.39 -11.66 2.61
N SER A 182 -8.38 -12.54 2.61
CA SER A 182 -8.89 -13.17 1.40
C SER A 182 -10.41 -13.31 1.41
N ARG A 183 -10.99 -13.26 0.20
CA ARG A 183 -12.42 -13.45 -0.07
C ARG A 183 -12.72 -14.82 -0.70
N ARG A 184 -11.99 -15.86 -0.32
CA ARG A 184 -12.19 -17.21 -0.83
C ARG A 184 -13.38 -17.95 -0.17
N PRO A 185 -13.91 -19.02 -0.81
CA PRO A 185 -15.17 -19.66 -0.38
C PRO A 185 -15.15 -20.36 0.97
N ASP A 186 -13.98 -20.63 1.53
CA ASP A 186 -13.79 -21.29 2.83
C ASP A 186 -13.69 -20.28 3.99
N SER A 187 -14.21 -19.05 3.81
CA SER A 187 -14.36 -18.07 4.88
C SER A 187 -15.22 -18.62 6.02
N THR A 188 -15.04 -18.13 7.24
CA THR A 188 -15.68 -18.60 8.47
C THR A 188 -17.20 -18.62 8.36
N ALA A 189 -17.79 -17.51 7.91
CA ALA A 189 -19.22 -17.40 7.70
C ALA A 189 -19.73 -18.13 6.45
N ARG A 190 -18.89 -18.31 5.43
CA ARG A 190 -19.25 -18.85 4.09
C ARG A 190 -20.40 -18.08 3.42
N LEU A 191 -20.60 -16.86 3.80
CA LEU A 191 -21.60 -15.95 3.25
C LEU A 191 -21.01 -15.09 2.14
N LYS A 192 -21.89 -14.55 1.30
CA LYS A 192 -21.54 -13.58 0.27
C LYS A 192 -22.22 -12.26 0.59
N ASP A 193 -21.53 -11.18 0.26
CA ASP A 193 -22.09 -9.83 0.28
C ASP A 193 -23.02 -9.57 -0.93
N ASP A 194 -23.60 -8.39 -0.98
CA ASP A 194 -24.51 -7.98 -2.06
C ASP A 194 -23.84 -7.94 -3.45
N ASN A 195 -22.50 -7.89 -3.50
CA ASN A 195 -21.73 -7.95 -4.74
C ASN A 195 -21.47 -9.40 -5.19
N GLY A 196 -21.88 -10.39 -4.40
CA GLY A 196 -21.66 -11.81 -4.66
C GLY A 196 -20.26 -12.31 -4.32
N GLU A 197 -19.45 -11.51 -3.64
CA GLU A 197 -18.13 -11.89 -3.12
C GLU A 197 -18.27 -12.53 -1.73
N TYR A 198 -17.40 -13.51 -1.42
CA TYR A 198 -17.38 -14.09 -0.07
C TYR A 198 -16.90 -13.08 0.97
N PHE A 199 -17.33 -13.25 2.21
CA PHE A 199 -16.87 -12.43 3.32
C PHE A 199 -15.37 -12.55 3.49
N GLU A 200 -14.77 -11.45 3.90
CA GLU A 200 -13.35 -11.32 4.20
C GLU A 200 -12.99 -12.10 5.46
N ASP A 201 -11.92 -12.87 5.39
CA ASP A 201 -11.30 -13.52 6.53
C ASP A 201 -9.79 -13.34 6.51
N VAL A 202 -9.19 -13.44 7.68
CA VAL A 202 -7.74 -13.48 7.86
C VAL A 202 -7.23 -14.90 7.58
N TYR A 203 -6.25 -15.01 6.68
CA TYR A 203 -5.55 -16.24 6.34
C TYR A 203 -4.08 -16.16 6.77
N HIS A 204 -3.46 -17.31 6.91
CA HIS A 204 -2.06 -17.44 7.31
C HIS A 204 -1.34 -18.46 6.41
N ALA A 205 -0.12 -18.12 6.01
CA ALA A 205 0.78 -19.05 5.35
C ALA A 205 2.17 -18.97 5.98
N THR A 206 2.90 -20.10 5.92
CA THR A 206 4.29 -20.19 6.32
C THR A 206 5.20 -20.31 5.11
N LYS A 207 6.42 -19.78 5.21
CA LYS A 207 7.44 -19.87 4.16
C LYS A 207 8.51 -20.87 4.53
N ASP A 208 8.87 -21.74 3.59
CA ASP A 208 10.00 -22.65 3.69
C ASP A 208 10.98 -22.44 2.52
N SER A 209 11.94 -23.34 2.33
CA SER A 209 12.93 -23.25 1.25
C SER A 209 12.35 -23.36 -0.16
N THR A 210 11.11 -23.82 -0.30
CA THR A 210 10.41 -23.97 -1.59
C THR A 210 9.45 -22.81 -1.90
N GLY A 211 9.22 -21.92 -0.93
CA GLY A 211 8.32 -20.77 -1.05
C GLY A 211 7.21 -20.76 -0.01
N TRP A 212 6.10 -20.11 -0.33
CA TRP A 212 4.93 -20.04 0.55
C TRP A 212 4.12 -21.34 0.47
N ASN A 213 3.88 -21.94 1.63
CA ASN A 213 2.97 -23.07 1.78
C ASN A 213 1.53 -22.64 1.54
N LYS A 214 0.62 -23.60 1.32
CA LYS A 214 -0.80 -23.32 1.14
C LYS A 214 -1.37 -22.59 2.37
N ALA A 215 -1.99 -21.46 2.13
CA ALA A 215 -2.62 -20.67 3.18
C ALA A 215 -3.82 -21.37 3.79
N ILE A 216 -4.02 -21.15 5.07
CA ILE A 216 -5.14 -21.65 5.87
C ILE A 216 -5.91 -20.49 6.49
N ASN A 217 -7.22 -20.62 6.59
CA ASN A 217 -8.06 -19.73 7.38
C ASN A 217 -7.67 -19.86 8.86
N ILE A 218 -7.38 -18.75 9.55
CA ILE A 218 -6.95 -18.83 10.96
C ILE A 218 -8.10 -19.07 11.94
N GLY A 219 -9.33 -18.91 11.49
CA GLY A 219 -10.55 -19.21 12.28
C GLY A 219 -10.73 -18.33 13.52
N GLN A 220 -11.61 -18.81 14.39
CA GLN A 220 -11.86 -18.15 15.67
C GLN A 220 -10.65 -18.28 16.61
N PRO A 221 -10.39 -17.26 17.47
CA PRO A 221 -11.26 -16.10 17.75
C PRO A 221 -11.03 -14.88 16.84
N VAL A 222 -10.06 -14.96 15.91
CA VAL A 222 -9.73 -13.81 15.06
C VAL A 222 -10.79 -13.58 13.99
N ASN A 223 -11.17 -14.61 13.26
CA ASN A 223 -12.26 -14.54 12.29
C ASN A 223 -13.62 -14.75 12.98
N SER A 224 -14.64 -14.06 12.51
CA SER A 224 -16.01 -14.05 13.04
C SER A 224 -17.04 -14.41 11.99
N GLU A 225 -18.32 -14.15 12.23
CA GLU A 225 -19.42 -14.33 11.28
C GLU A 225 -19.62 -13.08 10.38
N THR A 226 -18.78 -12.04 10.53
CA THR A 226 -18.78 -10.84 9.68
C THR A 226 -17.48 -10.77 8.87
N HIS A 227 -17.19 -9.64 8.24
CA HIS A 227 -15.90 -9.46 7.57
C HIS A 227 -14.80 -9.20 8.60
N ASP A 228 -13.70 -9.93 8.49
CA ASP A 228 -12.48 -9.76 9.26
C ASP A 228 -11.28 -9.60 8.30
N ALA A 229 -10.61 -8.47 8.37
CA ALA A 229 -9.45 -8.17 7.52
C ALA A 229 -8.19 -7.92 8.35
N THR A 230 -7.04 -8.35 7.84
CA THR A 230 -5.74 -7.91 8.37
C THR A 230 -5.57 -6.42 8.19
N VAL A 231 -4.84 -5.78 9.11
CA VAL A 231 -4.49 -4.35 9.01
C VAL A 231 -2.99 -4.16 9.18
N SER A 232 -2.42 -4.61 10.29
CA SER A 232 -0.98 -4.56 10.53
C SER A 232 -0.53 -5.55 11.59
N ILE A 233 0.77 -5.86 11.62
CA ILE A 233 1.42 -6.63 12.66
C ILE A 233 2.58 -5.80 13.25
N SER A 234 2.78 -5.91 14.57
CA SER A 234 3.87 -5.20 15.25
C SER A 234 5.25 -5.75 14.89
N ALA A 235 6.28 -4.92 15.03
CA ALA A 235 7.67 -5.28 14.75
C ALA A 235 8.21 -6.50 15.54
N ASP A 236 7.55 -6.93 16.62
CA ASP A 236 7.86 -8.17 17.35
C ASP A 236 7.00 -9.37 16.92
N GLY A 237 6.09 -9.18 15.95
CA GLY A 237 5.19 -10.22 15.44
C GLY A 237 4.12 -10.69 16.43
N LYS A 238 3.94 -10.01 17.58
CA LYS A 238 3.09 -10.50 18.67
C LYS A 238 1.78 -9.72 18.87
N THR A 239 1.61 -8.62 18.15
CA THR A 239 0.40 -7.80 18.19
C THR A 239 -0.09 -7.60 16.76
N MET A 240 -1.33 -7.96 16.48
CA MET A 240 -1.95 -7.74 15.17
C MET A 240 -3.16 -6.82 15.34
N ILE A 241 -3.31 -5.89 14.43
CA ILE A 241 -4.53 -5.10 14.27
C ILE A 241 -5.32 -5.71 13.13
N ILE A 242 -6.62 -5.86 13.34
CA ILE A 242 -7.59 -6.29 12.34
C ILE A 242 -8.71 -5.27 12.23
N TYR A 243 -9.34 -5.21 11.07
CA TYR A 243 -10.61 -4.55 10.86
C TYR A 243 -11.72 -5.58 10.93
N ARG A 244 -12.83 -5.25 11.58
CA ARG A 244 -14.03 -6.10 11.66
C ARG A 244 -15.27 -5.28 11.40
N THR A 245 -16.13 -5.74 10.50
CA THR A 245 -17.42 -5.10 10.28
C THR A 245 -18.39 -5.36 11.44
N ASN A 246 -19.30 -4.41 11.65
CA ASN A 246 -20.40 -4.55 12.60
C ASN A 246 -21.36 -5.67 12.14
N GLU A 247 -22.19 -6.18 13.07
CA GLU A 247 -23.15 -7.24 12.78
C GLU A 247 -24.16 -6.88 11.68
N ASN A 248 -24.46 -5.59 11.51
CA ASN A 248 -25.35 -5.09 10.47
C ASN A 248 -24.63 -4.80 9.12
N LEU A 249 -23.32 -5.07 9.02
CA LEU A 249 -22.45 -4.88 7.85
C LEU A 249 -22.39 -3.43 7.30
N THR A 250 -22.86 -2.42 8.07
CA THR A 250 -22.89 -1.01 7.60
C THR A 250 -21.65 -0.20 7.94
N GLY A 251 -20.64 -0.81 8.51
CA GLY A 251 -19.37 -0.19 8.89
C GLY A 251 -18.58 -1.15 9.75
N GLY A 252 -17.47 -0.70 10.29
CA GLY A 252 -16.62 -1.55 11.13
C GLY A 252 -15.60 -0.73 11.88
N ASP A 253 -14.82 -1.44 12.69
CA ASP A 253 -13.87 -0.88 13.63
C ASP A 253 -12.53 -1.62 13.58
N LEU A 254 -11.50 -0.99 14.11
CA LEU A 254 -10.18 -1.57 14.35
C LEU A 254 -10.15 -2.28 15.70
N TYR A 255 -9.62 -3.50 15.70
CA TYR A 255 -9.44 -4.35 16.86
C TYR A 255 -7.98 -4.75 16.99
N LEU A 256 -7.54 -5.00 18.21
CA LEU A 256 -6.21 -5.48 18.52
C LEU A 256 -6.27 -6.90 19.09
N THR A 257 -5.40 -7.78 18.58
CA THR A 257 -5.20 -9.13 19.12
C THR A 257 -3.73 -9.38 19.41
N THR A 258 -3.45 -10.24 20.40
CA THR A 258 -2.07 -10.58 20.81
C THR A 258 -1.80 -12.06 20.67
N PHE A 259 -0.58 -12.40 20.21
CA PHE A 259 -0.11 -13.77 20.08
C PHE A 259 0.59 -14.22 21.36
N LYS A 260 0.03 -15.21 22.05
CA LYS A 260 0.57 -15.74 23.29
C LYS A 260 0.31 -17.23 23.38
N GLY A 261 1.33 -18.01 23.75
CA GLY A 261 1.20 -19.47 23.90
C GLY A 261 0.81 -20.19 22.61
N GLY A 262 1.26 -19.69 21.44
CA GLY A 262 0.98 -20.29 20.15
C GLY A 262 -0.41 -19.96 19.56
N LYS A 263 -1.14 -19.01 20.15
CA LYS A 263 -2.51 -18.65 19.72
C LYS A 263 -2.73 -17.14 19.77
N TRP A 264 -3.57 -16.64 18.87
CA TRP A 264 -4.11 -15.28 18.93
C TRP A 264 -5.21 -15.18 19.99
N SER A 265 -5.22 -14.09 20.75
CA SER A 265 -6.29 -13.77 21.71
C SER A 265 -7.58 -13.37 20.99
N LYS A 266 -8.70 -13.33 21.72
CA LYS A 266 -9.90 -12.68 21.21
C LYS A 266 -9.57 -11.21 20.92
N PRO A 267 -9.93 -10.68 19.73
CA PRO A 267 -9.70 -9.29 19.39
C PRO A 267 -10.46 -8.33 20.31
N GLU A 268 -9.80 -7.27 20.74
CA GLU A 268 -10.35 -6.21 21.59
C GLU A 268 -10.48 -4.93 20.76
N LYS A 269 -11.67 -4.31 20.79
CA LYS A 269 -11.96 -3.08 20.05
C LYS A 269 -11.06 -1.95 20.54
N LEU A 270 -10.43 -1.21 19.62
CA LEU A 270 -9.71 0.01 19.94
C LEU A 270 -10.71 1.11 20.36
N ASN A 271 -10.24 2.07 21.15
CA ASN A 271 -11.10 3.10 21.72
C ASN A 271 -11.56 4.15 20.71
N ASP A 272 -12.48 5.04 21.12
CA ASP A 272 -13.12 6.06 20.30
C ASP A 272 -12.16 7.18 19.81
N ARG A 273 -10.91 7.21 20.27
CA ARG A 273 -9.88 8.10 19.72
C ARG A 273 -9.42 7.65 18.35
N ILE A 274 -9.48 6.34 18.12
CA ILE A 274 -9.12 5.68 16.87
C ILE A 274 -10.40 5.39 16.08
N ASN A 275 -11.25 4.51 16.59
CA ASN A 275 -12.54 4.20 15.99
C ASN A 275 -13.53 5.36 16.21
N SER A 276 -14.11 5.84 15.14
CA SER A 276 -15.07 6.94 15.18
C SER A 276 -16.38 6.57 14.47
N ASN A 277 -17.26 7.52 14.23
CA ASN A 277 -18.44 7.30 13.38
C ASN A 277 -18.13 7.37 11.88
N TYR A 278 -16.85 7.42 11.53
CA TYR A 278 -16.33 7.48 10.15
C TYR A 278 -15.61 6.18 9.82
N GLN A 279 -14.92 6.14 8.68
CA GLN A 279 -14.19 4.94 8.26
C GLN A 279 -12.73 4.99 8.70
N GLU A 280 -12.33 4.04 9.52
CA GLU A 280 -10.95 3.75 9.88
C GLU A 280 -10.65 2.29 9.55
N ALA A 281 -10.13 2.01 8.34
CA ALA A 281 -9.94 0.64 7.85
C ALA A 281 -8.48 0.21 7.78
N SER A 282 -7.53 1.12 7.89
CA SER A 282 -6.11 0.83 7.84
C SER A 282 -5.33 1.52 8.94
N ALA A 283 -4.32 0.85 9.49
CA ALA A 283 -3.48 1.37 10.55
C ALA A 283 -2.12 0.67 10.63
N SER A 284 -1.12 1.32 11.22
CA SER A 284 0.20 0.76 11.50
C SER A 284 0.76 1.25 12.82
N LEU A 285 1.31 0.32 13.63
CA LEU A 285 2.00 0.66 14.88
C LEU A 285 3.46 1.05 14.60
N SER A 286 3.95 2.08 15.31
CA SER A 286 5.39 2.29 15.40
C SER A 286 6.09 1.07 16.03
N PRO A 287 7.41 0.84 15.74
CA PRO A 287 8.15 -0.31 16.28
C PRO A 287 8.10 -0.43 17.81
N ASP A 288 8.13 0.71 18.51
CA ASP A 288 8.00 0.80 19.96
C ASP A 288 6.55 0.69 20.49
N LYS A 289 5.57 0.57 19.58
CA LYS A 289 4.11 0.52 19.86
C LYS A 289 3.55 1.77 20.59
N GLN A 290 4.29 2.90 20.54
CA GLN A 290 3.87 4.13 21.20
C GLN A 290 3.04 5.04 20.30
N ILE A 291 3.11 4.85 18.99
CA ILE A 291 2.34 5.62 18.01
C ILE A 291 1.54 4.64 17.14
N LEU A 292 0.28 4.99 16.88
CA LEU A 292 -0.53 4.34 15.86
C LEU A 292 -0.83 5.36 14.76
N TYR A 293 -0.46 5.04 13.54
CA TYR A 293 -0.86 5.74 12.31
C TYR A 293 -2.08 5.07 11.74
N PHE A 294 -3.04 5.81 11.21
CA PHE A 294 -4.26 5.23 10.63
C PHE A 294 -4.89 6.18 9.62
N SER A 295 -5.65 5.63 8.68
CA SER A 295 -6.44 6.42 7.74
C SER A 295 -7.84 6.66 8.28
N SER A 296 -8.42 7.83 7.97
CA SER A 296 -9.78 8.19 8.37
C SER A 296 -10.37 9.26 7.44
N ASN A 297 -11.66 9.13 7.13
CA ASN A 297 -12.42 10.16 6.42
C ASN A 297 -13.18 11.10 7.38
N ARG A 298 -12.69 11.23 8.64
CA ARG A 298 -13.27 12.16 9.63
C ARG A 298 -13.18 13.61 9.18
N PRO A 299 -14.14 14.47 9.59
CA PRO A 299 -14.15 15.88 9.22
C PRO A 299 -12.89 16.63 9.66
N GLY A 300 -12.48 17.60 8.86
CA GLY A 300 -11.33 18.46 9.15
C GLY A 300 -10.02 17.96 8.54
N GLY A 301 -10.09 16.96 7.66
CA GLY A 301 -8.99 16.54 6.79
C GLY A 301 -8.81 17.44 5.56
N TYR A 302 -7.87 17.04 4.70
CA TYR A 302 -7.54 17.72 3.45
C TYR A 302 -8.30 17.13 2.26
N GLY A 303 -8.54 15.80 2.28
CA GLY A 303 -9.15 15.05 1.19
C GLY A 303 -10.33 14.18 1.59
N GLY A 304 -10.45 13.04 0.95
CA GLY A 304 -11.43 12.01 1.27
C GLY A 304 -11.00 11.24 2.52
N LYS A 305 -9.97 10.41 2.39
CA LYS A 305 -9.28 9.78 3.52
C LYS A 305 -7.96 10.48 3.74
N ASP A 306 -7.66 10.80 4.99
CA ASP A 306 -6.39 11.37 5.42
C ASP A 306 -5.68 10.43 6.39
N LEU A 307 -4.36 10.54 6.49
CA LEU A 307 -3.57 9.87 7.52
C LEU A 307 -3.49 10.70 8.78
N TYR A 308 -3.73 10.02 9.90
CA TYR A 308 -3.69 10.55 11.27
C TYR A 308 -2.75 9.73 12.13
N ARG A 309 -2.37 10.28 13.30
CA ARG A 309 -1.67 9.53 14.35
C ARG A 309 -2.29 9.78 15.73
N VAL A 310 -2.16 8.79 16.59
CA VAL A 310 -2.36 8.89 18.06
C VAL A 310 -1.12 8.38 18.78
N ARG A 311 -0.85 8.90 19.98
CA ARG A 311 0.26 8.47 20.85
C ARG A 311 -0.28 7.78 22.11
N ARG A 312 0.45 6.78 22.62
CA ARG A 312 0.21 6.23 23.95
C ARG A 312 0.53 7.28 25.01
N LEU A 313 -0.40 7.48 25.91
CA LEU A 313 -0.24 8.34 27.09
C LEU A 313 0.30 7.53 28.27
N PRO A 314 0.89 8.17 29.30
CA PRO A 314 1.40 7.47 30.49
C PRO A 314 0.35 6.62 31.23
N ASN A 315 -0.94 6.95 31.11
CA ASN A 315 -2.06 6.16 31.65
C ASN A 315 -2.44 4.95 30.77
N GLY A 316 -1.74 4.72 29.65
CA GLY A 316 -2.00 3.64 28.71
C GLY A 316 -3.08 3.91 27.66
N GLU A 317 -3.77 5.06 27.73
CA GLU A 317 -4.76 5.47 26.73
C GLU A 317 -4.10 6.06 25.47
N TRP A 318 -4.89 6.21 24.40
CA TRP A 318 -4.48 6.93 23.21
C TRP A 318 -4.80 8.42 23.30
N SER A 319 -3.91 9.27 22.80
CA SER A 319 -4.13 10.71 22.68
C SER A 319 -5.27 11.03 21.71
N LEU A 320 -5.65 12.31 21.61
CA LEU A 320 -6.47 12.79 20.50
C LEU A 320 -5.75 12.55 19.17
N PRO A 321 -6.49 12.21 18.10
CA PRO A 321 -5.92 12.04 16.78
C PRO A 321 -5.36 13.37 16.25
N LYS A 322 -4.17 13.29 15.65
CA LYS A 322 -3.51 14.42 14.97
C LYS A 322 -3.35 14.07 13.51
N ASN A 323 -3.90 14.91 12.61
CA ASN A 323 -3.68 14.81 11.18
C ASN A 323 -2.18 14.98 10.86
N LEU A 324 -1.63 14.22 9.91
CA LEU A 324 -0.21 14.29 9.55
C LEU A 324 0.16 15.55 8.76
N GLY A 325 -0.83 16.31 8.32
CA GLY A 325 -0.63 17.59 7.66
C GLY A 325 -0.48 17.50 6.13
N PRO A 326 -0.34 18.68 5.46
CA PRO A 326 -0.41 18.78 4.01
C PRO A 326 0.82 18.24 3.27
N SER A 327 1.89 17.90 3.97
CA SER A 327 3.02 17.19 3.35
C SER A 327 2.66 15.76 2.99
N ILE A 328 1.81 15.10 3.80
CA ILE A 328 1.37 13.71 3.61
C ILE A 328 -0.01 13.66 2.97
N ASN A 329 -0.95 14.47 3.47
CA ASN A 329 -2.35 14.41 3.04
C ASN A 329 -2.62 15.42 1.92
N THR A 330 -3.39 14.98 0.92
CA THR A 330 -3.75 15.75 -0.27
C THR A 330 -5.27 16.00 -0.35
N ALA A 331 -5.75 16.54 -1.45
CA ALA A 331 -7.19 16.67 -1.71
C ALA A 331 -7.84 15.33 -2.13
N TYR A 332 -7.06 14.27 -2.23
CA TYR A 332 -7.51 12.92 -2.61
C TYR A 332 -7.51 11.99 -1.40
N ASP A 333 -7.40 10.68 -1.64
CA ASP A 333 -7.35 9.68 -0.58
C ASP A 333 -5.92 9.28 -0.27
N GLU A 334 -5.54 9.30 1.00
CA GLU A 334 -4.35 8.66 1.56
C GLU A 334 -4.77 7.52 2.47
N ASP A 335 -4.20 6.32 2.24
CA ASP A 335 -4.61 5.09 2.93
C ASP A 335 -3.42 4.15 3.19
N ALA A 336 -3.66 3.04 3.85
CA ALA A 336 -2.72 1.95 4.07
C ALA A 336 -1.34 2.40 4.62
N PRO A 337 -1.28 3.15 5.73
CA PRO A 337 -0.01 3.54 6.32
C PRO A 337 0.75 2.31 6.81
N TYR A 338 2.05 2.26 6.53
CA TYR A 338 2.99 1.28 7.08
C TYR A 338 4.22 2.00 7.62
N MET A 339 4.42 1.95 8.94
CA MET A 339 5.62 2.48 9.60
C MET A 339 6.71 1.42 9.56
N ASP A 340 7.84 1.76 8.93
CA ASP A 340 8.98 0.86 8.81
C ASP A 340 9.61 0.58 10.19
N ALA A 341 10.42 -0.48 10.25
CA ALA A 341 11.13 -0.92 11.45
C ALA A 341 12.14 0.14 11.95
N ASP A 342 12.57 1.08 11.11
CA ASP A 342 13.42 2.21 11.47
C ASP A 342 12.69 3.27 12.34
N GLY A 343 11.36 3.24 12.40
CA GLY A 343 10.54 4.16 13.19
C GLY A 343 10.44 5.61 12.66
N ILE A 344 11.02 5.88 11.48
CA ILE A 344 11.05 7.20 10.85
C ILE A 344 10.50 7.21 9.42
N THR A 345 10.57 6.10 8.69
CA THR A 345 10.06 5.96 7.33
C THR A 345 8.61 5.49 7.35
N LEU A 346 7.72 6.28 6.76
CA LEU A 346 6.32 5.95 6.56
C LEU A 346 6.09 5.64 5.08
N TYR A 347 5.64 4.43 4.79
CA TYR A 347 5.05 4.07 3.51
C TYR A 347 3.55 4.24 3.59
N PHE A 348 2.92 4.62 2.49
CA PHE A 348 1.47 4.75 2.40
C PHE A 348 1.02 4.70 0.94
N ALA A 349 -0.25 4.49 0.74
CA ALA A 349 -0.87 4.58 -0.57
C ALA A 349 -1.59 5.92 -0.74
N SER A 350 -1.51 6.53 -1.91
CA SER A 350 -2.19 7.78 -2.22
C SER A 350 -2.72 7.83 -3.65
N LYS A 351 -3.88 8.44 -3.83
CA LYS A 351 -4.41 8.86 -5.14
C LYS A 351 -4.01 10.29 -5.50
N GLY A 352 -3.28 10.96 -4.61
CA GLY A 352 -2.77 12.31 -4.81
C GLY A 352 -1.29 12.33 -5.21
N HIS A 353 -0.60 13.39 -4.79
CA HIS A 353 0.84 13.58 -5.06
C HIS A 353 1.20 13.38 -6.55
N THR A 354 2.21 12.56 -6.80
CA THR A 354 2.69 12.23 -8.16
C THR A 354 2.22 10.87 -8.64
N THR A 355 0.97 10.47 -8.29
CA THR A 355 0.41 9.19 -8.72
C THR A 355 0.40 9.05 -10.24
N ILE A 356 0.61 7.83 -10.73
CA ILE A 356 0.56 7.46 -12.15
C ILE A 356 -0.70 6.66 -12.50
N GLY A 357 -1.49 6.25 -11.48
CA GLY A 357 -2.65 5.40 -11.69
C GLY A 357 -3.75 5.57 -10.66
N GLY A 358 -4.14 4.47 -10.06
CA GLY A 358 -5.06 4.40 -8.92
C GLY A 358 -4.40 4.83 -7.62
N TYR A 359 -4.41 3.96 -6.62
CA TYR A 359 -3.51 4.11 -5.48
C TYR A 359 -2.09 3.75 -5.90
N ASP A 360 -1.17 4.67 -5.67
CA ASP A 360 0.27 4.42 -5.78
C ASP A 360 0.89 4.35 -4.39
N LEU A 361 1.95 3.56 -4.25
CA LEU A 361 2.77 3.48 -3.04
C LEU A 361 3.79 4.63 -3.00
N PHE A 362 3.84 5.30 -1.86
CA PHE A 362 4.75 6.40 -1.56
C PHE A 362 5.54 6.12 -0.30
N ARG A 363 6.68 6.79 -0.14
CA ARG A 363 7.43 6.85 1.11
C ARG A 363 7.69 8.31 1.51
N SER A 364 7.71 8.57 2.81
CA SER A 364 8.14 9.83 3.40
C SER A 364 8.91 9.55 4.69
N THR A 365 9.95 10.31 4.96
CA THR A 365 10.74 10.20 6.19
C THR A 365 10.40 11.33 7.16
N ARG A 366 10.41 11.00 8.45
CA ARG A 366 10.18 11.97 9.51
C ARG A 366 11.51 12.49 10.02
N THR A 367 11.69 13.82 9.97
CA THR A 367 12.87 14.49 10.51
C THR A 367 12.87 14.50 12.05
N GLU A 368 14.00 14.87 12.67
CA GLU A 368 14.10 15.05 14.13
C GLU A 368 13.07 16.05 14.67
N GLU A 369 12.68 17.06 13.88
CA GLU A 369 11.67 18.06 14.22
C GLU A 369 10.22 17.54 14.08
N GLU A 370 10.03 16.22 13.85
CA GLU A 370 8.74 15.58 13.58
C GLU A 370 8.01 16.10 12.32
N VAL A 371 8.74 16.64 11.35
CA VAL A 371 8.24 17.09 10.06
C VAL A 371 8.44 15.98 9.02
N TRP A 372 7.44 15.73 8.19
CA TRP A 372 7.51 14.76 7.11
C TRP A 372 8.16 15.40 5.86
N THR A 373 9.08 14.69 5.25
CA THR A 373 9.61 15.07 3.92
C THR A 373 8.51 15.01 2.86
N GLN A 374 8.74 15.65 1.71
CA GLN A 374 7.87 15.49 0.56
C GLN A 374 7.81 14.00 0.16
N PRO A 375 6.62 13.40 0.00
CA PRO A 375 6.51 12.00 -0.36
C PRO A 375 7.12 11.70 -1.73
N GLU A 376 7.82 10.60 -1.81
CA GLU A 376 8.44 10.05 -3.01
C GLU A 376 7.59 8.88 -3.52
N ASN A 377 7.18 8.93 -4.79
CA ASN A 377 6.52 7.81 -5.47
C ASN A 377 7.54 6.67 -5.66
N LEU A 378 7.18 5.44 -5.31
CA LEU A 378 8.09 4.29 -5.44
C LEU A 378 8.39 3.91 -6.91
N GLY A 379 7.69 4.52 -7.86
CA GLY A 379 7.96 4.40 -9.29
C GLY A 379 7.53 3.08 -9.91
N TYR A 380 7.59 3.01 -11.26
CA TYR A 380 7.37 1.77 -12.01
C TYR A 380 8.61 0.86 -11.89
N PRO A 381 8.50 -0.47 -11.70
CA PRO A 381 7.29 -1.30 -11.75
C PRO A 381 6.58 -1.52 -10.41
N VAL A 382 6.94 -0.83 -9.32
CA VAL A 382 6.21 -0.95 -8.06
C VAL A 382 4.78 -0.44 -8.26
N ASN A 383 4.65 0.79 -8.72
CA ASN A 383 3.38 1.42 -9.05
C ASN A 383 3.04 1.22 -10.53
N THR A 384 1.78 0.93 -10.80
CA THR A 384 1.20 0.71 -12.12
C THR A 384 0.07 1.69 -12.40
N VAL A 385 -0.67 1.49 -13.48
CA VAL A 385 -1.87 2.28 -13.80
C VAL A 385 -3.11 1.90 -12.98
N ASP A 386 -3.05 0.79 -12.26
CA ASP A 386 -4.12 0.25 -11.41
C ASP A 386 -3.79 0.54 -9.93
N ASP A 387 -4.54 -0.05 -8.99
CA ASP A 387 -4.26 0.10 -7.57
C ASP A 387 -3.05 -0.76 -7.14
N ASP A 388 -2.07 -0.12 -6.52
CA ASP A 388 -0.92 -0.72 -5.84
C ASP A 388 -0.92 -0.22 -4.39
N ILE A 389 -1.21 -1.13 -3.43
CA ILE A 389 -1.59 -0.73 -2.07
C ILE A 389 -1.15 -1.75 -1.01
N PHE A 390 -1.18 -1.37 0.26
CA PHE A 390 -0.93 -2.25 1.42
C PHE A 390 0.50 -2.84 1.47
N LEU A 391 1.51 -1.99 1.36
CA LEU A 391 2.89 -2.42 1.51
C LEU A 391 3.18 -2.82 2.96
N ALA A 392 3.84 -3.96 3.13
CA ALA A 392 4.52 -4.37 4.34
C ALA A 392 5.93 -4.83 3.97
N VAL A 393 6.94 -4.46 4.77
CA VAL A 393 8.35 -4.78 4.50
C VAL A 393 8.88 -5.71 5.60
N ASP A 394 9.74 -6.65 5.25
CA ASP A 394 10.40 -7.50 6.23
C ASP A 394 11.37 -6.68 7.12
N LYS A 395 11.77 -7.22 8.26
CA LYS A 395 12.69 -6.54 9.18
C LYS A 395 14.02 -6.15 8.51
N GLY A 396 14.43 -6.90 7.49
CA GLY A 396 15.64 -6.63 6.72
C GLY A 396 15.51 -5.47 5.74
N GLY A 397 14.33 -4.92 5.54
CA GLY A 397 14.09 -3.85 4.57
C GLY A 397 14.33 -4.25 3.11
N LYS A 398 14.58 -5.53 2.85
CA LYS A 398 14.98 -6.05 1.53
C LYS A 398 13.81 -6.55 0.70
N ILE A 399 12.83 -7.14 1.36
CA ILE A 399 11.66 -7.72 0.70
C ILE A 399 10.41 -7.06 1.24
N GLY A 400 9.65 -6.44 0.34
CA GLY A 400 8.30 -5.96 0.62
C GLY A 400 7.25 -6.92 0.08
N TYR A 401 6.03 -6.80 0.61
CA TYR A 401 4.83 -7.47 0.12
C TYR A 401 3.72 -6.45 -0.01
N PHE A 402 2.99 -6.48 -1.11
CA PHE A 402 1.92 -5.52 -1.38
C PHE A 402 0.83 -6.15 -2.23
N ALA A 403 -0.34 -5.52 -2.29
CA ALA A 403 -1.43 -5.94 -3.15
C ALA A 403 -1.48 -5.10 -4.43
N SER A 404 -1.75 -5.73 -5.57
CA SER A 404 -1.79 -5.08 -6.88
C SER A 404 -2.80 -5.74 -7.81
N GLU A 405 -3.48 -4.91 -8.62
CA GLU A 405 -4.37 -5.36 -9.71
C GLU A 405 -3.64 -5.52 -11.05
N ARG A 406 -2.31 -5.56 -11.03
CA ARG A 406 -1.49 -5.68 -12.26
C ARG A 406 -1.82 -6.91 -13.08
N PRO A 407 -1.66 -6.86 -14.41
CA PRO A 407 -1.91 -8.00 -15.29
C PRO A 407 -1.05 -9.23 -14.96
N GLY A 408 -1.62 -10.42 -15.15
CA GLY A 408 -0.90 -11.69 -14.97
C GLY A 408 -1.04 -12.30 -13.57
N GLY A 409 -1.91 -11.76 -12.73
CA GLY A 409 -2.30 -12.35 -11.44
C GLY A 409 -3.21 -13.57 -11.57
N TYR A 410 -3.56 -14.16 -10.44
CA TYR A 410 -4.52 -15.26 -10.31
C TYR A 410 -5.96 -14.76 -10.16
N GLY A 411 -6.14 -13.62 -9.47
CA GLY A 411 -7.42 -12.97 -9.19
C GLY A 411 -7.46 -11.52 -9.67
N ALA A 412 -8.39 -10.74 -9.12
CA ALA A 412 -8.50 -9.32 -9.40
C ALA A 412 -7.43 -8.50 -8.62
N LEU A 413 -7.19 -8.87 -7.36
CA LEU A 413 -6.21 -8.26 -6.49
C LEU A 413 -5.36 -9.38 -5.87
N ASP A 414 -4.08 -9.41 -6.19
CA ASP A 414 -3.14 -10.44 -5.76
C ASP A 414 -2.02 -9.83 -4.91
N ILE A 415 -1.40 -10.65 -4.08
CA ILE A 415 -0.20 -10.28 -3.32
C ILE A 415 1.04 -10.54 -4.16
N TYR A 416 1.92 -9.55 -4.21
CA TYR A 416 3.22 -9.59 -4.85
C TYR A 416 4.31 -9.32 -3.84
N SER A 417 5.51 -9.85 -4.09
CA SER A 417 6.72 -9.44 -3.38
C SER A 417 7.52 -8.45 -4.21
N ILE A 418 8.14 -7.50 -3.51
CA ILE A 418 9.13 -6.57 -4.05
C ILE A 418 10.48 -6.99 -3.49
N ASP A 419 11.46 -7.23 -4.35
CA ASP A 419 12.85 -7.33 -3.95
C ASP A 419 13.51 -5.96 -4.24
N PHE A 420 13.85 -5.23 -3.18
CA PHE A 420 14.49 -3.91 -3.27
C PHE A 420 15.99 -4.08 -3.56
N ILE A 421 16.34 -4.42 -4.79
CA ILE A 421 17.71 -4.72 -5.23
C ILE A 421 18.66 -3.56 -4.89
N TYR A 422 18.20 -2.31 -5.04
CA TYR A 422 18.99 -1.12 -4.72
C TYR A 422 19.41 -1.05 -3.25
N ARG A 423 18.56 -1.53 -2.31
CA ARG A 423 18.88 -1.57 -0.88
C ARG A 423 19.93 -2.64 -0.54
N GLN A 424 20.08 -3.67 -1.36
CA GLN A 424 21.09 -4.69 -1.16
C GLN A 424 22.50 -4.18 -1.46
N ASN A 425 22.60 -3.12 -2.24
CA ASN A 425 23.87 -2.48 -2.66
C ASN A 425 24.22 -1.22 -1.84
N GLU A 426 23.36 -0.82 -0.89
CA GLU A 426 23.69 0.29 0.00
C GLU A 426 24.85 -0.10 0.93
N ILE A 427 25.83 0.79 1.02
CA ILE A 427 27.02 0.61 1.85
C ILE A 427 27.07 1.77 2.84
N ILE A 428 27.31 1.44 4.12
CA ILE A 428 27.60 2.40 5.17
C ILE A 428 29.12 2.43 5.36
N ILE A 429 29.71 3.61 5.30
CA ILE A 429 31.11 3.83 5.63
C ILE A 429 31.23 4.00 7.15
N VAL A 430 31.83 3.02 7.81
CA VAL A 430 31.99 3.03 9.27
C VAL A 430 33.39 3.46 9.64
N HIS A 431 33.49 4.57 10.36
CA HIS A 431 34.73 5.06 10.91
C HIS A 431 34.98 4.46 12.31
N GLY A 432 36.16 3.94 12.54
CA GLY A 432 36.58 3.42 13.84
C GLY A 432 37.95 3.88 14.22
N GLU A 433 38.32 3.65 15.47
CA GLU A 433 39.65 3.97 16.02
C GLU A 433 40.10 2.89 17.00
N VAL A 434 41.38 2.56 16.96
CA VAL A 434 42.02 1.62 17.91
C VAL A 434 43.07 2.38 18.75
N ARG A 435 42.89 2.32 20.06
CA ARG A 435 43.80 2.94 21.05
C ARG A 435 44.23 1.95 22.13
N ALA A 436 45.38 2.13 22.66
CA ALA A 436 45.79 1.49 23.91
C ALA A 436 45.14 2.20 25.12
N THR A 437 45.10 1.53 26.27
CA THR A 437 44.53 2.10 27.52
C THR A 437 45.20 3.39 28.01
N ASN A 438 46.37 3.72 27.47
CA ASN A 438 47.06 5.00 27.69
C ASN A 438 46.81 6.02 26.56
N GLU A 439 45.76 5.81 25.77
CA GLU A 439 45.28 6.64 24.67
C GLU A 439 46.21 6.76 23.44
N PHE A 440 47.32 6.06 23.38
CA PHE A 440 48.16 6.02 22.19
C PHE A 440 47.50 5.23 21.07
N PRO A 441 47.59 5.69 19.81
CA PRO A 441 47.08 4.97 18.67
C PRO A 441 47.79 3.61 18.49
N VAL A 442 47.06 2.61 18.05
CA VAL A 442 47.58 1.25 17.83
C VAL A 442 47.29 0.82 16.39
N GLY A 443 48.32 0.33 15.69
CA GLY A 443 48.15 -0.40 14.45
C GLY A 443 47.66 -1.81 14.74
N ALA A 444 46.45 -2.16 14.32
CA ALA A 444 45.79 -3.40 14.58
C ALA A 444 45.21 -4.01 13.30
N GLU A 445 45.05 -5.29 13.27
CA GLU A 445 44.23 -6.00 12.29
C GLU A 445 42.78 -6.07 12.78
N ILE A 446 41.83 -5.81 11.87
CA ILE A 446 40.41 -5.72 12.17
C ILE A 446 39.68 -6.71 11.26
N THR A 447 39.16 -7.80 11.82
CA THR A 447 38.39 -8.80 11.10
C THR A 447 36.91 -8.51 11.27
N LEU A 448 36.19 -8.34 10.15
CA LEU A 448 34.75 -8.12 10.09
C LEU A 448 34.05 -9.43 9.74
N ILE A 449 33.13 -9.88 10.58
CA ILE A 449 32.38 -11.13 10.41
C ILE A 449 30.89 -10.80 10.36
N ASP A 450 30.19 -11.34 9.38
CA ASP A 450 28.72 -11.36 9.33
C ASP A 450 28.21 -12.45 10.29
N GLU A 451 27.55 -12.05 11.38
CA GLU A 451 27.03 -12.97 12.40
C GLU A 451 25.88 -13.86 11.89
N ASN A 452 25.16 -13.44 10.85
CA ASN A 452 24.07 -14.25 10.29
C ASN A 452 24.60 -15.43 9.46
N THR A 453 25.71 -15.22 8.75
CA THR A 453 26.31 -16.23 7.86
C THR A 453 27.58 -16.87 8.44
N HIS A 454 28.14 -16.30 9.51
CA HIS A 454 29.42 -16.63 10.12
C HIS A 454 30.61 -16.57 9.13
N LYS A 455 30.52 -15.73 8.12
CA LYS A 455 31.56 -15.53 7.12
C LYS A 455 32.33 -14.25 7.37
N ILE A 456 33.63 -14.30 7.12
CA ILE A 456 34.49 -13.11 7.11
C ILE A 456 34.09 -12.28 5.89
N GLN A 457 33.69 -11.04 6.14
CA GLN A 457 33.34 -10.06 5.11
C GLN A 457 34.57 -9.26 4.67
N GLY A 458 35.49 -9.01 5.58
CA GLY A 458 36.71 -8.30 5.27
C GLY A 458 37.74 -8.34 6.41
N VAL A 459 38.99 -8.06 6.05
CA VAL A 459 40.09 -7.85 7.00
C VAL A 459 40.74 -6.52 6.69
N TYR A 460 40.73 -5.63 7.65
CA TYR A 460 41.15 -4.24 7.54
C TYR A 460 42.34 -3.99 8.48
N ARG A 461 42.93 -2.80 8.40
CA ARG A 461 44.01 -2.39 9.29
C ARG A 461 43.83 -0.95 9.74
N SER A 462 44.04 -0.69 11.03
CA SER A 462 44.11 0.65 11.52
C SER A 462 45.45 1.30 11.19
N ASN A 463 45.42 2.61 10.97
CA ASN A 463 46.66 3.40 10.75
C ASN A 463 47.47 3.50 12.05
N PRO A 464 48.73 3.03 12.09
CA PRO A 464 49.52 3.00 13.32
C PRO A 464 49.83 4.39 13.91
N ASN A 465 49.73 5.47 13.10
CA ASN A 465 50.02 6.84 13.56
C ASN A 465 48.83 7.51 14.24
N ASN A 466 47.59 7.16 13.88
CA ASN A 466 46.38 7.81 14.43
C ASN A 466 45.31 6.83 14.90
N GLY A 467 45.54 5.51 14.76
CA GLY A 467 44.61 4.45 15.17
C GLY A 467 43.35 4.29 14.31
N LYS A 468 43.12 5.14 13.32
CA LYS A 468 41.87 5.19 12.54
C LYS A 468 41.83 4.08 11.51
N PHE A 469 40.60 3.57 11.29
CA PHE A 469 40.28 2.63 10.23
C PHE A 469 38.87 2.91 9.64
N ILE A 470 38.57 2.32 8.50
CA ILE A 470 37.30 2.44 7.81
C ILE A 470 36.86 1.03 7.44
N LEU A 471 35.57 0.74 7.67
CA LEU A 471 34.91 -0.47 7.20
C LEU A 471 33.80 -0.06 6.25
N ASP A 472 33.52 -0.92 5.29
CA ASP A 472 32.32 -0.90 4.48
C ASP A 472 31.39 -2.02 4.94
N VAL A 473 30.17 -1.67 5.32
CA VAL A 473 29.18 -2.61 5.83
C VAL A 473 27.83 -2.37 5.15
N HIS A 474 27.04 -3.41 5.04
CA HIS A 474 25.66 -3.29 4.59
C HIS A 474 24.73 -3.01 5.79
N PRO A 475 23.70 -2.18 5.63
CA PRO A 475 22.72 -1.93 6.68
C PRO A 475 21.97 -3.22 7.07
N LEU A 476 21.46 -3.25 8.31
CA LEU A 476 20.68 -4.35 8.90
C LEU A 476 21.37 -5.73 8.91
N ILE A 477 22.68 -5.76 8.72
CA ILE A 477 23.49 -6.96 8.98
C ILE A 477 24.17 -6.78 10.34
N ARG A 478 24.02 -7.78 11.19
CA ARG A 478 24.75 -7.83 12.46
C ARG A 478 26.16 -8.29 12.22
N TYR A 479 27.11 -7.43 12.53
CA TYR A 479 28.54 -7.71 12.37
C TYR A 479 29.22 -7.86 13.71
N LYS A 480 30.21 -8.76 13.73
CA LYS A 480 31.20 -8.83 14.79
C LYS A 480 32.53 -8.34 14.26
N VAL A 481 33.10 -7.35 14.96
CA VAL A 481 34.46 -6.87 14.70
C VAL A 481 35.40 -7.48 15.73
N ILE A 482 36.45 -8.10 15.25
CA ILE A 482 37.55 -8.60 16.08
C ILE A 482 38.78 -7.74 15.82
N VAL A 483 39.38 -7.21 16.87
CA VAL A 483 40.56 -6.33 16.79
C VAL A 483 41.75 -7.03 17.47
N GLU A 484 42.84 -7.21 16.70
CA GLU A 484 44.05 -7.91 17.13
C GLU A 484 45.29 -7.04 16.85
N ALA A 485 46.17 -6.94 17.84
CA ALA A 485 47.45 -6.25 17.69
C ALA A 485 48.55 -6.98 18.51
N PRO A 486 49.78 -7.05 18.00
CA PRO A 486 50.89 -7.73 18.71
C PRO A 486 51.13 -7.11 20.09
N GLY A 487 51.14 -7.95 21.14
CA GLY A 487 51.35 -7.56 22.54
C GLY A 487 50.14 -6.96 23.24
N TYR A 488 48.95 -7.12 22.63
CA TYR A 488 47.68 -6.70 23.20
C TYR A 488 46.69 -7.85 23.19
N LYS A 489 45.78 -7.87 24.17
CA LYS A 489 44.67 -8.81 24.22
C LYS A 489 43.68 -8.53 23.12
N THR A 490 43.27 -9.57 22.40
CA THR A 490 42.19 -9.49 21.41
C THR A 490 40.90 -8.94 22.03
N THR A 491 40.24 -8.03 21.36
CA THR A 491 38.92 -7.52 21.74
C THR A 491 37.93 -7.69 20.60
N SER A 492 36.64 -7.76 20.92
CA SER A 492 35.59 -7.80 19.91
C SER A 492 34.34 -7.08 20.36
N GLU A 493 33.63 -6.49 19.42
CA GLU A 493 32.33 -5.86 19.61
C GLU A 493 31.38 -6.26 18.49
N GLU A 494 30.09 -6.22 18.76
CA GLU A 494 29.03 -6.46 17.79
C GLU A 494 28.28 -5.17 17.53
N PHE A 495 27.89 -4.93 16.28
CA PHE A 495 27.07 -3.79 15.88
C PHE A 495 26.18 -4.13 14.69
N GLU A 496 25.14 -3.35 14.54
CA GLU A 496 24.21 -3.37 13.42
C GLU A 496 23.83 -1.91 13.13
N PHE A 497 23.78 -1.51 11.86
CA PHE A 497 23.36 -0.18 11.46
C PHE A 497 22.08 -0.26 10.64
N ASP A 498 21.18 0.67 10.87
CA ASP A 498 19.99 0.87 10.04
C ASP A 498 20.38 1.49 8.69
N PHE A 499 19.42 1.52 7.76
CA PHE A 499 19.61 2.21 6.50
C PHE A 499 19.87 3.71 6.75
N PRO A 500 20.81 4.34 5.98
CA PRO A 500 20.94 5.78 6.00
C PRO A 500 19.63 6.46 5.63
N LEU A 501 19.37 7.63 6.20
CA LEU A 501 18.22 8.44 5.81
C LEU A 501 18.34 8.84 4.33
N ALA A 502 17.22 8.96 3.64
CA ALA A 502 17.20 9.34 2.24
C ALA A 502 17.89 10.71 2.04
N GLY A 503 18.98 10.70 1.27
CA GLY A 503 19.80 11.88 0.99
C GLY A 503 20.97 12.11 1.95
N GLU A 504 21.16 11.25 2.96
CA GLU A 504 22.37 11.26 3.80
C GLU A 504 23.44 10.33 3.24
N ALA A 505 24.71 10.76 3.31
CA ALA A 505 25.82 9.85 3.10
C ALA A 505 25.79 8.80 4.22
N GLY A 506 25.79 7.51 3.87
CA GLY A 506 25.82 6.42 4.84
C GLY A 506 27.16 6.41 5.58
N GLU A 507 27.32 7.27 6.58
CA GLU A 507 28.49 7.32 7.45
C GLU A 507 28.10 7.05 8.91
N ALA A 508 28.90 6.23 9.59
CA ALA A 508 28.71 5.92 11.00
C ALA A 508 30.05 5.94 11.74
N GLN A 509 30.00 6.15 13.06
CA GLN A 509 31.18 6.19 13.92
C GLN A 509 31.05 5.13 15.01
N LEU A 510 32.06 4.24 15.13
CA LEU A 510 32.19 3.31 16.25
C LEU A 510 32.88 4.00 17.45
N THR A 511 32.52 3.54 18.65
CA THR A 511 33.27 3.84 19.85
C THR A 511 34.72 3.31 19.70
N PRO A 512 35.76 4.05 20.14
CA PRO A 512 37.14 3.59 20.02
C PRO A 512 37.38 2.26 20.74
N PHE A 513 38.03 1.33 20.07
CA PHE A 513 38.46 0.05 20.66
C PHE A 513 39.68 0.29 21.56
N MET A 514 39.51 0.00 22.85
CA MET A 514 40.57 0.21 23.87
C MET A 514 41.31 -1.09 24.16
N LEU A 515 42.54 -1.24 23.62
CA LEU A 515 43.34 -2.43 23.77
C LEU A 515 44.16 -2.41 25.09
N ARG A 516 44.12 -3.55 25.80
CA ARG A 516 44.95 -3.80 27.02
C ARG A 516 46.15 -4.62 26.63
N LYS A 517 47.34 -4.23 27.17
CA LYS A 517 48.54 -5.04 27.02
C LYS A 517 48.32 -6.43 27.66
N GLU A 518 48.94 -7.44 27.05
CA GLU A 518 48.98 -8.80 27.60
C GLU A 518 49.64 -8.89 28.98
#